data_809502a7a90947fc5e5b02947adfec7a
#
_entry.id   809502a7a90947fc5e5b02947adfec7a
#
_cell.length_a   1.000
_cell.length_b   1.000
_cell.length_c   1.000
_cell.angle_alpha   90.00
_cell.angle_beta   90.00
_cell.angle_gamma   90.00
#
_symmetry.space_group_name_H-M   'P 1'
#
loop_
_entity.id
_entity.type
_entity.pdbx_description
1 polymer ?
#
loop_
_entity_poly.entity_id
_entity_poly.type
_entity_poly.pdbx_seq_one_letter_code
_entity_poly.pdbx_strand_id
1 'polypeptide(L)'
;MIRLSAFSDEAGVSLQEQIDALHRNNIHLMEIRTVDGESIAKITEEKAKAIAAKLKENDIQVWSIGSPLGKVHLNEDFSLSALVELTHHLCRLANIIETDKIRMFSFYSAYDKKEQVFDYLRQMQNIAAEYGVQLCHENEKDIYGDVVERVQELMANVPGLKFVYDPANYLQCGEKSENSLPALHSTTEYFHIKDVISETQELVPAGYGDGNIAKLIEMIEDDKVMTLEPHLKVFDGYASFDNEEMKNKFHFSSNTEAFDAAVNALKALLVKAGYTETDGGFVK
;
A
#
# COMPACT_ATOMS: atom_id res chain seq x y z
N MET A 1 16.37 -4.66 -10.21
CA MET A 1 16.39 -5.03 -8.78
C MET A 1 14.98 -4.93 -8.20
N ILE A 2 14.59 -5.85 -7.32
CA ILE A 2 13.34 -5.75 -6.56
C ILE A 2 13.70 -5.50 -5.10
N ARG A 3 13.12 -4.45 -4.49
CA ARG A 3 13.27 -4.19 -3.05
C ARG A 3 11.96 -4.51 -2.34
N LEU A 4 12.05 -5.02 -1.12
CA LEU A 4 10.87 -5.27 -0.30
C LEU A 4 10.64 -4.10 0.65
N SER A 5 9.39 -3.69 0.75
CA SER A 5 8.83 -2.82 1.77
C SER A 5 7.70 -3.56 2.49
N ALA A 6 7.22 -3.04 3.60
CA ALA A 6 6.09 -3.65 4.30
C ALA A 6 5.28 -2.65 5.12
N PHE A 7 3.99 -2.95 5.26
CA PHE A 7 3.15 -2.45 6.34
C PHE A 7 3.47 -3.24 7.61
N SER A 8 4.52 -2.82 8.31
CA SER A 8 5.03 -3.54 9.49
C SER A 8 4.14 -3.43 10.72
N ASP A 9 3.13 -2.56 10.71
CA ASP A 9 2.06 -2.51 11.71
C ASP A 9 1.23 -3.80 11.77
N GLU A 10 1.28 -4.63 10.73
CA GLU A 10 0.71 -5.98 10.75
C GLU A 10 1.51 -6.97 11.61
N ALA A 11 2.78 -6.70 11.89
CA ALA A 11 3.63 -7.54 12.74
C ALA A 11 3.60 -7.12 14.22
N GLY A 12 3.39 -5.84 14.51
CA GLY A 12 3.38 -5.31 15.88
C GLY A 12 2.88 -3.87 15.97
N VAL A 13 2.39 -3.48 17.13
CA VAL A 13 1.75 -2.17 17.35
C VAL A 13 2.79 -1.06 17.54
N SER A 14 3.82 -1.31 18.36
CA SER A 14 4.84 -0.30 18.66
C SER A 14 5.84 -0.16 17.53
N LEU A 15 6.39 1.05 17.37
CA LEU A 15 7.45 1.30 16.38
C LEU A 15 8.63 0.33 16.55
N GLN A 16 8.97 -0.07 17.80
CA GLN A 16 10.05 -1.01 18.02
C GLN A 16 9.73 -2.42 17.50
N GLU A 17 8.53 -2.93 17.76
CA GLU A 17 8.10 -4.24 17.23
C GLU A 17 8.10 -4.25 15.70
N GLN A 18 7.70 -3.13 15.09
CA GLN A 18 7.71 -2.95 13.63
C GLN A 18 9.14 -2.99 13.07
N ILE A 19 10.07 -2.26 13.67
CA ILE A 19 11.49 -2.26 13.32
C ILE A 19 12.09 -3.67 13.48
N ASP A 20 11.82 -4.32 14.62
CA ASP A 20 12.32 -5.67 14.88
C ASP A 20 11.80 -6.69 13.86
N ALA A 21 10.56 -6.55 13.40
CA ALA A 21 9.99 -7.39 12.34
C ALA A 21 10.66 -7.16 10.98
N LEU A 22 10.93 -5.92 10.62
CA LEU A 22 11.66 -5.57 9.39
C LEU A 22 13.07 -6.14 9.40
N HIS A 23 13.83 -5.91 10.47
CA HIS A 23 15.21 -6.42 10.63
C HIS A 23 15.28 -7.95 10.58
N ARG A 24 14.38 -8.63 11.31
CA ARG A 24 14.29 -10.10 11.32
C ARG A 24 14.09 -10.68 9.93
N ASN A 25 13.45 -9.92 9.05
CA ASN A 25 13.15 -10.31 7.68
C ASN A 25 14.08 -9.67 6.63
N ASN A 26 15.17 -9.02 7.03
CA ASN A 26 16.11 -8.32 6.13
C ASN A 26 15.37 -7.35 5.16
N ILE A 27 14.45 -6.55 5.71
CA ILE A 27 13.70 -5.50 4.99
C ILE A 27 14.14 -4.15 5.55
N HIS A 28 14.55 -3.23 4.67
CA HIS A 28 15.04 -1.90 5.03
C HIS A 28 14.10 -0.76 4.60
N LEU A 29 12.97 -1.11 3.97
CA LEU A 29 11.95 -0.15 3.57
C LEU A 29 10.65 -0.40 4.35
N MET A 30 10.02 0.69 4.79
CA MET A 30 8.71 0.68 5.46
C MET A 30 7.70 1.48 4.64
N GLU A 31 6.51 0.95 4.42
CA GLU A 31 5.36 1.76 4.12
C GLU A 31 4.61 2.03 5.42
N ILE A 32 4.65 3.28 5.89
CA ILE A 32 4.21 3.63 7.23
C ILE A 32 2.72 3.99 7.24
N ARG A 33 1.91 3.29 8.04
CA ARG A 33 0.46 3.45 8.15
C ARG A 33 0.01 3.76 9.57
N THR A 34 0.42 2.95 10.52
CA THR A 34 0.07 3.08 11.95
C THR A 34 1.33 2.89 12.79
N VAL A 35 1.52 3.73 13.79
CA VAL A 35 2.64 3.63 14.74
C VAL A 35 2.15 3.87 16.17
N ASP A 36 2.48 2.98 17.08
CA ASP A 36 2.06 3.03 18.49
C ASP A 36 0.52 3.12 18.64
N GLY A 37 -0.22 2.41 17.75
CA GLY A 37 -1.68 2.42 17.71
C GLY A 37 -2.31 3.68 17.12
N GLU A 38 -1.51 4.64 16.61
CA GLU A 38 -2.00 5.88 16.02
C GLU A 38 -1.76 5.93 14.51
N SER A 39 -2.82 6.25 13.74
CA SER A 39 -2.71 6.43 12.30
C SER A 39 -1.76 7.58 11.95
N ILE A 40 -0.92 7.37 10.93
CA ILE A 40 0.00 8.37 10.39
C ILE A 40 -0.70 9.70 10.04
N ALA A 41 -1.97 9.64 9.63
CA ALA A 41 -2.76 10.83 9.31
C ALA A 41 -3.12 11.71 10.53
N LYS A 42 -2.88 11.22 11.75
CA LYS A 42 -3.26 11.90 13.00
C LYS A 42 -2.05 12.32 13.84
N ILE A 43 -0.85 11.79 13.54
CA ILE A 43 0.35 12.13 14.33
C ILE A 43 0.75 13.60 14.16
N THR A 44 1.38 14.16 15.19
CA THR A 44 1.97 15.50 15.13
C THR A 44 3.30 15.49 14.38
N GLU A 45 3.75 16.69 13.95
CA GLU A 45 5.06 16.84 13.32
C GLU A 45 6.21 16.50 14.30
N GLU A 46 6.04 16.73 15.60
CA GLU A 46 7.00 16.34 16.64
C GLU A 46 7.12 14.82 16.74
N LYS A 47 5.98 14.10 16.73
CA LYS A 47 5.98 12.63 16.71
C LYS A 47 6.62 12.12 15.43
N ALA A 48 6.33 12.73 14.29
CA ALA A 48 6.95 12.35 13.00
C ALA A 48 8.48 12.51 13.03
N LYS A 49 9.02 13.58 13.63
CA LYS A 49 10.47 13.78 13.81
C LYS A 49 11.09 12.69 14.69
N ALA A 50 10.40 12.31 15.78
CA ALA A 50 10.88 11.24 16.66
C ALA A 50 10.88 9.88 15.95
N ILE A 51 9.84 9.57 15.16
CA ILE A 51 9.76 8.37 14.33
C ILE A 51 10.90 8.36 13.30
N ALA A 52 11.09 9.44 12.55
CA ALA A 52 12.15 9.58 11.55
C ALA A 52 13.54 9.34 12.15
N ALA A 53 13.84 9.95 13.30
CA ALA A 53 15.10 9.75 14.00
C ALA A 53 15.30 8.27 14.37
N LYS A 54 14.30 7.61 14.94
CA LYS A 54 14.36 6.23 15.37
C LYS A 54 14.51 5.26 14.18
N LEU A 55 13.80 5.49 13.06
CA LEU A 55 13.94 4.70 11.85
C LEU A 55 15.35 4.83 11.28
N LYS A 56 15.88 6.05 11.21
CA LYS A 56 17.24 6.33 10.74
C LYS A 56 18.33 5.67 11.59
N GLU A 57 18.18 5.66 12.91
CA GLU A 57 19.10 4.96 13.85
C GLU A 57 19.11 3.44 13.62
N ASN A 58 18.08 2.90 12.98
CA ASN A 58 17.91 1.47 12.69
C ASN A 58 18.04 1.14 11.19
N ASP A 59 18.59 2.02 10.37
CA ASP A 59 18.77 1.82 8.92
C ASP A 59 17.50 1.43 8.18
N ILE A 60 16.34 1.93 8.63
CA ILE A 60 15.04 1.80 7.97
C ILE A 60 14.67 3.10 7.27
N GLN A 61 14.35 3.02 5.98
CA GLN A 61 13.84 4.14 5.18
C GLN A 61 12.33 4.01 5.01
N VAL A 62 11.62 5.14 5.02
CA VAL A 62 10.19 5.15 4.65
C VAL A 62 10.08 5.25 3.14
N TRP A 63 9.53 4.20 2.53
CA TRP A 63 9.24 4.15 1.10
C TRP A 63 8.06 5.02 0.72
N SER A 64 6.98 4.94 1.50
CA SER A 64 5.73 5.66 1.25
C SER A 64 4.96 5.83 2.55
N ILE A 65 4.10 6.85 2.61
CA ILE A 65 3.05 6.94 3.63
C ILE A 65 1.80 6.20 3.14
N GLY A 66 1.41 5.14 3.82
CA GLY A 66 0.13 4.44 3.62
C GLY A 66 -1.03 5.21 4.23
N SER A 67 -1.50 6.25 3.57
CA SER A 67 -2.49 7.18 4.12
C SER A 67 -3.94 6.76 3.86
N PRO A 68 -4.93 7.23 4.66
CA PRO A 68 -6.35 7.07 4.37
C PRO A 68 -6.88 8.17 3.43
N LEU A 69 -6.01 8.97 2.81
CA LEU A 69 -6.38 10.08 1.95
C LEU A 69 -7.26 9.61 0.79
N GLY A 70 -8.47 10.15 0.67
CA GLY A 70 -9.46 9.72 -0.30
C GLY A 70 -10.38 8.57 0.14
N LYS A 71 -10.17 7.92 1.29
CA LYS A 71 -11.12 6.94 1.89
C LYS A 71 -12.28 7.67 2.60
N VAL A 72 -13.06 8.44 1.86
CA VAL A 72 -14.24 9.19 2.34
C VAL A 72 -15.34 9.14 1.29
N HIS A 73 -16.60 9.27 1.72
CA HIS A 73 -17.74 9.40 0.82
C HIS A 73 -17.90 10.85 0.36
N LEU A 74 -18.21 11.06 -0.93
CA LEU A 74 -18.58 12.35 -1.48
C LEU A 74 -20.10 12.59 -1.28
N ASN A 75 -20.53 12.69 -0.03
CA ASN A 75 -21.91 12.92 0.39
C ASN A 75 -22.08 14.33 0.98
N GLU A 76 -23.22 14.60 1.64
CA GLU A 76 -23.52 15.90 2.26
C GLU A 76 -22.61 16.28 3.43
N ASP A 77 -21.95 15.28 4.07
CA ASP A 77 -21.00 15.48 5.15
C ASP A 77 -19.56 15.70 4.65
N PHE A 78 -19.34 15.59 3.34
CA PHE A 78 -18.01 15.75 2.75
C PHE A 78 -17.51 17.19 2.89
N SER A 79 -16.25 17.33 3.33
CA SER A 79 -15.57 18.63 3.44
C SER A 79 -14.32 18.66 2.56
N LEU A 80 -14.38 19.44 1.47
CA LEU A 80 -13.22 19.66 0.62
C LEU A 80 -12.08 20.36 1.40
N SER A 81 -12.40 21.29 2.30
CA SER A 81 -11.37 21.95 3.12
C SER A 81 -10.64 20.97 4.03
N ALA A 82 -11.36 20.02 4.64
CA ALA A 82 -10.73 18.98 5.46
C ALA A 82 -9.83 18.04 4.60
N LEU A 83 -10.24 17.71 3.38
CA LEU A 83 -9.42 16.94 2.44
C LEU A 83 -8.13 17.70 2.06
N VAL A 84 -8.24 18.99 1.77
CA VAL A 84 -7.10 19.87 1.46
C VAL A 84 -6.15 19.98 2.66
N GLU A 85 -6.67 20.22 3.87
CA GLU A 85 -5.87 20.30 5.10
C GLU A 85 -5.14 18.97 5.39
N LEU A 86 -5.82 17.83 5.23
CA LEU A 86 -5.21 16.52 5.39
C LEU A 86 -4.10 16.28 4.35
N THR A 87 -4.29 16.72 3.10
CA THR A 87 -3.27 16.61 2.06
C THR A 87 -2.02 17.42 2.42
N HIS A 88 -2.18 18.67 2.83
CA HIS A 88 -1.06 19.49 3.30
C HIS A 88 -0.36 18.88 4.53
N HIS A 89 -1.13 18.37 5.49
CA HIS A 89 -0.57 17.72 6.68
C HIS A 89 0.29 16.50 6.31
N LEU A 90 -0.24 15.58 5.49
CA LEU A 90 0.49 14.39 5.06
C LEU A 90 1.75 14.74 4.26
N CYS A 91 1.70 15.76 3.41
CA CYS A 91 2.87 16.23 2.67
C CYS A 91 3.97 16.79 3.58
N ARG A 92 3.60 17.54 4.66
CA ARG A 92 4.58 17.98 5.66
C ARG A 92 5.18 16.79 6.40
N LEU A 93 4.36 15.79 6.77
CA LEU A 93 4.87 14.57 7.41
C LEU A 93 5.81 13.81 6.46
N ALA A 94 5.48 13.70 5.17
CA ALA A 94 6.33 13.05 4.17
C ALA A 94 7.73 13.69 4.12
N ASN A 95 7.79 15.02 4.10
CA ASN A 95 9.07 15.74 4.11
C ASN A 95 9.85 15.55 5.44
N ILE A 96 9.15 15.47 6.59
CA ILE A 96 9.79 15.24 7.89
C ILE A 96 10.39 13.83 7.99
N ILE A 97 9.69 12.82 7.47
CA ILE A 97 10.13 11.42 7.52
C ILE A 97 10.98 11.02 6.29
N GLU A 98 11.35 11.99 5.46
CA GLU A 98 12.23 11.84 4.29
C GLU A 98 11.70 10.84 3.24
N THR A 99 10.37 10.84 2.97
CA THR A 99 9.76 10.12 1.85
C THR A 99 9.15 11.07 0.83
N ASP A 100 9.16 10.68 -0.44
CA ASP A 100 8.56 11.43 -1.53
C ASP A 100 7.23 10.84 -2.03
N LYS A 101 6.67 9.84 -1.34
CA LYS A 101 5.46 9.13 -1.76
C LYS A 101 4.38 9.09 -0.69
N ILE A 102 3.13 9.26 -1.14
CA ILE A 102 1.93 9.06 -0.31
C ILE A 102 0.97 8.19 -1.10
N ARG A 103 0.63 7.00 -0.57
CA ARG A 103 -0.44 6.17 -1.10
C ARG A 103 -1.80 6.75 -0.69
N MET A 104 -2.75 6.77 -1.63
CA MET A 104 -4.06 7.36 -1.47
C MET A 104 -5.13 6.65 -2.31
N PHE A 105 -6.40 7.10 -2.23
CA PHE A 105 -7.57 6.47 -2.83
C PHE A 105 -8.48 7.48 -3.56
N SER A 106 -9.55 6.99 -4.21
CA SER A 106 -10.42 7.79 -5.09
C SER A 106 -11.89 7.85 -4.67
N PHE A 107 -12.15 7.95 -3.37
CA PHE A 107 -13.46 8.17 -2.75
C PHE A 107 -14.41 6.97 -2.82
N TYR A 108 -15.07 6.67 -1.68
CA TYR A 108 -16.03 5.57 -1.58
C TYR A 108 -17.27 5.82 -2.42
N SER A 109 -17.71 4.77 -3.16
CA SER A 109 -18.96 4.70 -3.92
C SER A 109 -19.20 5.92 -4.84
N ALA A 110 -18.12 6.53 -5.37
CA ALA A 110 -18.20 7.75 -6.16
C ALA A 110 -18.38 7.49 -7.68
N TYR A 111 -18.98 6.38 -8.07
CA TYR A 111 -19.11 5.94 -9.46
C TYR A 111 -19.90 6.90 -10.35
N ASP A 112 -20.89 7.58 -9.81
CA ASP A 112 -21.72 8.58 -10.48
C ASP A 112 -21.15 10.01 -10.43
N LYS A 113 -20.00 10.21 -9.77
CA LYS A 113 -19.38 11.52 -9.50
C LYS A 113 -18.00 11.68 -10.16
N LYS A 114 -17.78 11.02 -11.26
CA LYS A 114 -16.49 10.89 -11.95
C LYS A 114 -15.77 12.22 -12.14
N GLU A 115 -16.43 13.27 -12.64
CA GLU A 115 -15.79 14.57 -12.84
C GLU A 115 -15.35 15.21 -11.52
N GLN A 116 -16.15 15.05 -10.46
CA GLN A 116 -15.81 15.54 -9.13
C GLN A 116 -14.63 14.76 -8.55
N VAL A 117 -14.57 13.45 -8.76
CA VAL A 117 -13.40 12.62 -8.40
C VAL A 117 -12.13 13.15 -9.06
N PHE A 118 -12.16 13.37 -10.38
CA PHE A 118 -11.00 13.88 -11.12
C PHE A 118 -10.59 15.26 -10.66
N ASP A 119 -11.55 16.17 -10.41
CA ASP A 119 -11.26 17.52 -9.94
C ASP A 119 -10.59 17.52 -8.56
N TYR A 120 -11.06 16.71 -7.63
CA TYR A 120 -10.48 16.64 -6.30
C TYR A 120 -9.11 15.97 -6.30
N LEU A 121 -8.94 14.91 -7.08
CA LEU A 121 -7.64 14.27 -7.23
C LEU A 121 -6.61 15.20 -7.86
N ARG A 122 -6.99 16.01 -8.88
CA ARG A 122 -6.11 17.05 -9.45
C ARG A 122 -5.72 18.11 -8.41
N GLN A 123 -6.66 18.54 -7.56
CA GLN A 123 -6.35 19.49 -6.48
C GLN A 123 -5.34 18.89 -5.49
N MET A 124 -5.56 17.66 -5.04
CA MET A 124 -4.63 16.97 -4.15
C MET A 124 -3.25 16.79 -4.79
N GLN A 125 -3.20 16.40 -6.07
CA GLN A 125 -1.95 16.23 -6.82
C GLN A 125 -1.19 17.55 -6.94
N ASN A 126 -1.88 18.67 -7.21
CA ASN A 126 -1.25 19.98 -7.27
C ASN A 126 -0.66 20.40 -5.92
N ILE A 127 -1.38 20.15 -4.82
CA ILE A 127 -0.86 20.41 -3.47
C ILE A 127 0.39 19.56 -3.21
N ALA A 128 0.34 18.26 -3.47
CA ALA A 128 1.47 17.38 -3.24
C ALA A 128 2.72 17.80 -4.05
N ALA A 129 2.52 18.25 -5.30
CA ALA A 129 3.59 18.74 -6.15
C ALA A 129 4.32 19.96 -5.55
N GLU A 130 3.63 20.85 -4.80
CA GLU A 130 4.25 22.00 -4.12
C GLU A 130 5.26 21.55 -3.04
N TYR A 131 5.06 20.35 -2.47
CA TYR A 131 5.95 19.74 -1.47
C TYR A 131 7.01 18.81 -2.08
N GLY A 132 7.00 18.62 -3.40
CA GLY A 132 7.85 17.60 -4.05
C GLY A 132 7.42 16.17 -3.76
N VAL A 133 6.16 15.96 -3.38
CA VAL A 133 5.58 14.65 -3.01
C VAL A 133 4.76 14.09 -4.17
N GLN A 134 4.89 12.79 -4.40
CA GLN A 134 4.17 12.02 -5.40
C GLN A 134 2.98 11.30 -4.76
N LEU A 135 1.77 11.59 -5.22
CA LEU A 135 0.61 10.77 -4.86
C LEU A 135 0.57 9.49 -5.69
N CYS A 136 0.31 8.37 -5.02
CA CYS A 136 0.21 7.04 -5.61
C CYS A 136 -1.18 6.45 -5.29
N HIS A 137 -2.04 6.34 -6.29
CA HIS A 137 -3.38 5.79 -6.15
C HIS A 137 -3.32 4.26 -6.10
N GLU A 138 -3.87 3.68 -5.06
CA GLU A 138 -4.09 2.24 -4.96
C GLU A 138 -5.49 1.86 -5.44
N ASN A 139 -5.58 0.78 -6.25
CA ASN A 139 -6.86 0.16 -6.51
C ASN A 139 -7.38 -0.51 -5.23
N GLU A 140 -8.64 -0.24 -4.90
CA GLU A 140 -9.26 -0.76 -3.68
C GLU A 140 -10.76 -1.00 -3.95
N LYS A 141 -11.37 -1.92 -3.20
CA LYS A 141 -12.82 -2.16 -3.30
C LYS A 141 -13.62 -0.92 -2.86
N ASP A 142 -14.79 -0.77 -3.43
CA ASP A 142 -15.77 0.27 -3.11
C ASP A 142 -15.34 1.72 -3.36
N ILE A 143 -14.18 1.98 -3.95
CA ILE A 143 -13.78 3.32 -4.39
C ILE A 143 -13.95 3.49 -5.90
N TYR A 144 -13.81 4.71 -6.42
CA TYR A 144 -13.95 4.94 -7.87
C TYR A 144 -12.96 4.08 -8.68
N GLY A 145 -11.70 4.03 -8.28
CA GLY A 145 -10.62 3.30 -8.96
C GLY A 145 -10.47 1.84 -8.49
N ASP A 146 -11.55 1.07 -8.51
CA ASP A 146 -11.61 -0.33 -8.07
C ASP A 146 -11.39 -1.35 -9.21
N VAL A 147 -11.67 -0.99 -10.47
CA VAL A 147 -11.48 -1.84 -11.64
C VAL A 147 -10.54 -1.21 -12.67
N VAL A 148 -10.00 -2.03 -13.57
CA VAL A 148 -9.01 -1.62 -14.58
C VAL A 148 -9.48 -0.42 -15.39
N GLU A 149 -10.72 -0.44 -15.88
CA GLU A 149 -11.28 0.65 -16.71
C GLU A 149 -11.25 1.98 -15.96
N ARG A 150 -11.69 2.02 -14.71
CA ARG A 150 -11.72 3.26 -13.91
C ARG A 150 -10.33 3.73 -13.49
N VAL A 151 -9.40 2.82 -13.23
CA VAL A 151 -7.99 3.18 -13.00
C VAL A 151 -7.39 3.82 -14.27
N GLN A 152 -7.69 3.28 -15.45
CA GLN A 152 -7.25 3.89 -16.73
C GLN A 152 -7.90 5.26 -16.97
N GLU A 153 -9.15 5.46 -16.56
CA GLU A 153 -9.77 6.80 -16.58
C GLU A 153 -9.04 7.79 -15.65
N LEU A 154 -8.64 7.35 -14.44
CA LEU A 154 -7.81 8.18 -13.54
C LEU A 154 -6.48 8.53 -14.18
N MET A 155 -5.79 7.58 -14.82
CA MET A 155 -4.54 7.81 -15.54
C MET A 155 -4.69 8.89 -16.63
N ALA A 156 -5.79 8.83 -17.37
CA ALA A 156 -6.06 9.75 -18.49
C ALA A 156 -6.45 11.15 -18.00
N ASN A 157 -7.09 11.29 -16.85
CA ASN A 157 -7.73 12.54 -16.41
C ASN A 157 -7.05 13.22 -15.22
N VAL A 158 -6.10 12.55 -14.53
CA VAL A 158 -5.35 13.13 -13.40
C VAL A 158 -3.85 13.07 -13.70
N PRO A 159 -3.32 14.03 -14.48
CA PRO A 159 -1.90 14.04 -14.86
C PRO A 159 -0.99 14.06 -13.64
N GLY A 160 0.07 13.26 -13.68
CA GLY A 160 1.06 13.18 -12.60
C GLY A 160 0.72 12.20 -11.50
N LEU A 161 -0.53 11.74 -11.36
CA LEU A 161 -0.88 10.69 -10.42
C LEU A 161 -0.17 9.38 -10.80
N LYS A 162 0.44 8.72 -9.82
CA LYS A 162 1.03 7.39 -9.96
C LYS A 162 0.10 6.32 -9.40
N PHE A 163 0.43 5.06 -9.65
CA PHE A 163 -0.47 3.96 -9.32
C PHE A 163 0.26 2.85 -8.56
N VAL A 164 -0.43 2.31 -7.57
CA VAL A 164 -0.07 1.11 -6.83
C VAL A 164 -0.99 0.00 -7.29
N TYR A 165 -0.43 -1.14 -7.64
CA TYR A 165 -1.20 -2.32 -8.04
C TYR A 165 -1.28 -3.30 -6.88
N ASP A 166 -2.50 -3.59 -6.42
CA ASP A 166 -2.81 -4.66 -5.47
C ASP A 166 -3.61 -5.76 -6.18
N PRO A 167 -3.06 -6.97 -6.36
CA PRO A 167 -3.74 -8.06 -7.06
C PRO A 167 -4.98 -8.57 -6.32
N ALA A 168 -4.97 -8.63 -4.99
CA ALA A 168 -6.10 -9.13 -4.21
C ALA A 168 -7.30 -8.19 -4.30
N ASN A 169 -7.08 -6.88 -4.23
CA ASN A 169 -8.14 -5.88 -4.36
C ASN A 169 -8.85 -5.98 -5.72
N TYR A 170 -8.12 -6.22 -6.83
CA TYR A 170 -8.74 -6.47 -8.13
C TYR A 170 -9.60 -7.73 -8.13
N LEU A 171 -9.09 -8.83 -7.56
CA LEU A 171 -9.85 -10.09 -7.48
C LEU A 171 -11.12 -9.92 -6.63
N GLN A 172 -11.06 -9.15 -5.55
CA GLN A 172 -12.21 -8.84 -4.70
C GLN A 172 -13.26 -7.99 -5.42
N CYS A 173 -12.85 -7.21 -6.43
CA CYS A 173 -13.74 -6.47 -7.33
C CYS A 173 -14.21 -7.28 -8.56
N GLY A 174 -13.88 -8.57 -8.63
CA GLY A 174 -14.26 -9.46 -9.74
C GLY A 174 -13.39 -9.34 -10.98
N GLU A 175 -12.31 -8.56 -10.93
CA GLU A 175 -11.31 -8.50 -11.99
C GLU A 175 -10.38 -9.71 -11.92
N LYS A 176 -10.05 -10.27 -13.08
CA LYS A 176 -9.11 -11.40 -13.15
C LYS A 176 -7.67 -10.90 -13.33
N SER A 177 -6.73 -11.53 -12.63
CA SER A 177 -5.31 -11.18 -12.72
C SER A 177 -4.77 -11.27 -14.15
N GLU A 178 -5.30 -12.19 -14.99
CA GLU A 178 -4.93 -12.32 -16.40
C GLU A 178 -5.27 -11.10 -17.24
N ASN A 179 -6.24 -10.28 -16.78
CA ASN A 179 -6.65 -9.05 -17.45
C ASN A 179 -5.98 -7.82 -16.83
N SER A 180 -6.04 -7.68 -15.51
CA SER A 180 -5.57 -6.49 -14.81
C SER A 180 -4.04 -6.35 -14.87
N LEU A 181 -3.30 -7.44 -14.70
CA LEU A 181 -1.84 -7.40 -14.67
C LEU A 181 -1.24 -6.95 -16.02
N PRO A 182 -1.57 -7.54 -17.19
CA PRO A 182 -1.04 -7.04 -18.46
C PRO A 182 -1.44 -5.61 -18.79
N ALA A 183 -2.62 -5.17 -18.33
CA ALA A 183 -3.13 -3.83 -18.60
C ALA A 183 -2.41 -2.72 -17.82
N LEU A 184 -1.88 -3.02 -16.63
CA LEU A 184 -1.45 -2.00 -15.67
C LEU A 184 0.01 -2.12 -15.21
N HIS A 185 0.67 -3.31 -15.30
CA HIS A 185 2.00 -3.53 -14.71
C HIS A 185 3.05 -2.51 -15.16
N SER A 186 3.04 -2.11 -16.44
CA SER A 186 4.03 -1.17 -16.99
C SER A 186 3.85 0.27 -16.52
N THR A 187 2.65 0.62 -16.03
CA THR A 187 2.30 1.96 -15.53
C THR A 187 2.30 2.01 -14.01
N THR A 188 2.50 0.87 -13.34
CA THR A 188 2.53 0.74 -11.89
C THR A 188 3.85 1.27 -11.33
N GLU A 189 3.77 2.18 -10.36
CA GLU A 189 4.93 2.73 -9.66
C GLU A 189 5.56 1.69 -8.73
N TYR A 190 4.73 1.04 -7.91
CA TYR A 190 5.13 -0.06 -7.03
C TYR A 190 3.92 -0.98 -6.74
N PHE A 191 4.15 -2.12 -6.10
CA PHE A 191 3.16 -3.16 -5.89
C PHE A 191 2.86 -3.35 -4.41
N HIS A 192 1.58 -3.48 -4.04
CA HIS A 192 1.18 -4.12 -2.81
C HIS A 192 1.04 -5.61 -3.03
N ILE A 193 1.56 -6.39 -2.09
CA ILE A 193 1.54 -7.85 -2.18
C ILE A 193 0.60 -8.42 -1.14
N LYS A 194 -0.60 -8.65 -1.60
CA LYS A 194 -1.70 -9.32 -0.93
C LYS A 194 -2.25 -10.38 -1.87
N ASP A 195 -2.60 -11.55 -1.37
CA ASP A 195 -3.12 -12.64 -2.18
C ASP A 195 -4.41 -13.21 -1.58
N VAL A 196 -5.33 -13.63 -2.43
CA VAL A 196 -6.67 -14.06 -2.05
C VAL A 196 -7.13 -15.21 -2.95
N ILE A 197 -7.91 -16.13 -2.37
CA ILE A 197 -8.64 -17.14 -3.14
C ILE A 197 -9.96 -16.51 -3.61
N SER A 198 -10.13 -16.33 -4.91
CA SER A 198 -11.27 -15.62 -5.50
C SER A 198 -12.62 -16.24 -5.13
N GLU A 199 -12.71 -17.58 -5.03
CA GLU A 199 -13.96 -18.30 -4.73
C GLU A 199 -14.43 -18.07 -3.29
N THR A 200 -13.50 -18.11 -2.32
CA THR A 200 -13.84 -18.04 -0.88
C THR A 200 -13.59 -16.67 -0.27
N GLN A 201 -12.87 -15.80 -0.97
CA GLN A 201 -12.40 -14.51 -0.46
C GLN A 201 -11.48 -14.63 0.77
N GLU A 202 -10.86 -15.80 0.96
CA GLU A 202 -9.90 -16.03 2.02
C GLU A 202 -8.52 -15.48 1.64
N LEU A 203 -7.94 -14.66 2.52
CA LEU A 203 -6.59 -14.15 2.39
C LEU A 203 -5.57 -15.26 2.67
N VAL A 204 -4.51 -15.28 1.86
CA VAL A 204 -3.49 -16.33 1.88
C VAL A 204 -2.10 -15.71 1.65
N PRO A 205 -1.00 -16.39 2.05
CA PRO A 205 0.34 -15.95 1.69
C PRO A 205 0.52 -15.86 0.16
N ALA A 206 1.42 -14.99 -0.28
CA ALA A 206 1.71 -14.78 -1.70
C ALA A 206 1.98 -16.10 -2.44
N GLY A 207 1.28 -16.32 -3.55
CA GLY A 207 1.38 -17.53 -4.39
C GLY A 207 0.50 -18.71 -3.97
N TYR A 208 -0.31 -18.56 -2.93
CA TYR A 208 -1.31 -19.55 -2.50
C TYR A 208 -2.73 -19.19 -2.94
N GLY A 209 -2.91 -18.02 -3.55
CA GLY A 209 -4.18 -17.53 -4.08
C GLY A 209 -4.17 -17.36 -5.60
N ASP A 210 -5.10 -16.56 -6.08
CA ASP A 210 -5.36 -16.32 -7.50
C ASP A 210 -4.76 -14.99 -7.99
N GLY A 211 -3.99 -14.26 -7.14
CA GLY A 211 -3.36 -12.98 -7.45
C GLY A 211 -2.28 -13.03 -8.52
N ASN A 212 -1.88 -14.24 -8.94
CA ASN A 212 -0.90 -14.48 -10.00
C ASN A 212 0.46 -13.79 -9.76
N ILE A 213 0.87 -13.71 -8.48
CA ILE A 213 2.06 -12.96 -8.04
C ILE A 213 3.34 -13.48 -8.69
N ALA A 214 3.42 -14.80 -8.96
CA ALA A 214 4.55 -15.37 -9.69
C ALA A 214 4.68 -14.75 -11.09
N LYS A 215 3.57 -14.56 -11.81
CA LYS A 215 3.55 -13.93 -13.13
C LYS A 215 3.88 -12.44 -13.04
N LEU A 216 3.38 -11.74 -12.01
CA LEU A 216 3.74 -10.34 -11.73
C LEU A 216 5.26 -10.20 -11.62
N ILE A 217 5.92 -11.06 -10.82
CA ILE A 217 7.38 -11.06 -10.65
C ILE A 217 8.12 -11.31 -11.98
N GLU A 218 7.63 -12.22 -12.82
CA GLU A 218 8.22 -12.49 -14.13
C GLU A 218 8.14 -11.29 -15.10
N MET A 219 7.12 -10.45 -14.96
CA MET A 219 6.88 -9.29 -15.83
C MET A 219 7.65 -8.03 -15.40
N ILE A 220 8.34 -8.06 -14.26
CA ILE A 220 9.13 -6.92 -13.81
C ILE A 220 10.42 -6.83 -14.60
N GLU A 221 10.58 -5.74 -15.35
CA GLU A 221 11.76 -5.44 -16.17
C GLU A 221 12.67 -4.36 -15.54
N ASP A 222 12.08 -3.47 -14.72
CA ASP A 222 12.74 -2.34 -14.07
C ASP A 222 12.94 -2.56 -12.57
N ASP A 223 13.62 -1.61 -11.92
CA ASP A 223 13.69 -1.55 -10.47
C ASP A 223 12.31 -1.26 -9.89
N LYS A 224 11.82 -2.14 -9.02
CA LYS A 224 10.51 -2.01 -8.38
C LYS A 224 10.58 -2.28 -6.88
N VAL A 225 9.59 -1.74 -6.17
CA VAL A 225 9.33 -2.08 -4.78
C VAL A 225 8.07 -2.91 -4.68
N MET A 226 8.12 -3.92 -3.82
CA MET A 226 6.97 -4.73 -3.41
C MET A 226 6.73 -4.50 -1.93
N THR A 227 5.62 -3.87 -1.59
CA THR A 227 5.19 -3.68 -0.19
C THR A 227 4.31 -4.85 0.24
N LEU A 228 4.72 -5.57 1.27
CA LEU A 228 3.87 -6.60 1.88
C LEU A 228 2.69 -5.96 2.62
N GLU A 229 1.49 -6.38 2.25
CA GLU A 229 0.21 -6.05 2.89
C GLU A 229 -0.63 -7.32 3.07
N PRO A 230 -0.14 -8.34 3.77
CA PRO A 230 -0.68 -9.69 3.67
C PRO A 230 -2.04 -9.91 4.30
N HIS A 231 -2.43 -9.13 5.33
CA HIS A 231 -3.67 -9.30 6.08
C HIS A 231 -3.94 -10.77 6.51
N LEU A 232 -2.89 -11.47 6.98
CA LEU A 232 -3.00 -12.90 7.33
C LEU A 232 -3.50 -13.15 8.75
N LYS A 233 -3.56 -12.11 9.58
CA LYS A 233 -4.09 -12.11 10.93
C LYS A 233 -4.60 -10.73 11.29
N VAL A 234 -5.72 -10.66 12.02
CA VAL A 234 -6.23 -9.37 12.51
C VAL A 234 -5.17 -8.69 13.37
N PHE A 235 -4.91 -7.43 13.08
CA PHE A 235 -3.92 -6.60 13.76
C PHE A 235 -4.58 -5.32 14.30
N ASP A 236 -3.90 -4.63 15.18
CA ASP A 236 -4.41 -3.40 15.80
C ASP A 236 -4.60 -2.32 14.72
N GLY A 237 -5.78 -1.72 14.70
CA GLY A 237 -6.15 -0.72 13.68
C GLY A 237 -6.81 -1.29 12.41
N TYR A 238 -6.86 -2.62 12.18
CA TYR A 238 -7.47 -3.21 10.98
C TYR A 238 -8.88 -2.67 10.71
N ALA A 239 -9.74 -2.62 11.72
CA ALA A 239 -11.11 -2.10 11.61
C ALA A 239 -11.21 -0.60 11.23
N SER A 240 -10.09 0.13 11.23
CA SER A 240 -10.07 1.54 10.80
C SER A 240 -9.87 1.71 9.28
N PHE A 241 -9.45 0.65 8.58
CA PHE A 241 -9.27 0.72 7.12
C PHE A 241 -10.15 -0.27 6.35
N ASP A 242 -10.64 -1.31 6.98
CA ASP A 242 -11.56 -2.27 6.37
C ASP A 242 -12.77 -2.48 7.30
N ASN A 243 -13.97 -2.39 6.73
CA ASN A 243 -15.23 -2.60 7.46
C ASN A 243 -15.70 -4.04 7.42
N GLU A 244 -14.98 -4.94 6.73
CA GLU A 244 -15.34 -6.34 6.58
C GLU A 244 -14.58 -7.22 7.56
N GLU A 245 -15.17 -8.37 7.88
CA GLU A 245 -14.50 -9.40 8.67
C GLU A 245 -13.40 -10.07 7.84
N MET A 246 -12.18 -10.08 8.37
CA MET A 246 -11.05 -10.72 7.72
C MET A 246 -11.26 -12.23 7.65
N LYS A 247 -11.21 -12.79 6.44
CA LYS A 247 -11.28 -14.23 6.19
C LYS A 247 -9.90 -14.77 5.87
N ASN A 248 -9.39 -15.67 6.67
CA ASN A 248 -8.07 -16.26 6.51
C ASN A 248 -8.17 -17.79 6.42
N LYS A 249 -7.51 -18.38 5.44
CA LYS A 249 -7.37 -19.83 5.28
C LYS A 249 -6.34 -20.41 6.26
N PHE A 250 -5.29 -19.65 6.54
CA PHE A 250 -4.20 -20.06 7.43
C PHE A 250 -4.40 -19.44 8.82
N HIS A 251 -4.01 -20.17 9.85
CA HIS A 251 -4.08 -19.73 11.23
C HIS A 251 -2.68 -19.59 11.81
N PHE A 252 -2.37 -18.42 12.34
CA PHE A 252 -1.09 -18.11 12.95
C PHE A 252 -1.26 -17.80 14.43
N SER A 253 -0.30 -18.21 15.26
CA SER A 253 -0.35 -17.99 16.71
C SER A 253 -0.19 -16.50 17.07
N SER A 254 0.57 -15.73 16.27
CA SER A 254 0.85 -14.32 16.50
C SER A 254 0.87 -13.53 15.18
N ASN A 255 0.76 -12.20 15.27
CA ASN A 255 0.93 -11.28 14.14
C ASN A 255 2.35 -11.37 13.58
N THR A 256 3.35 -11.51 14.44
CA THR A 256 4.73 -11.74 14.06
C THR A 256 4.90 -12.99 13.19
N GLU A 257 4.31 -14.12 13.59
CA GLU A 257 4.36 -15.37 12.80
C GLU A 257 3.65 -15.22 11.45
N ALA A 258 2.48 -14.56 11.42
CA ALA A 258 1.74 -14.28 10.20
C ALA A 258 2.56 -13.42 9.22
N PHE A 259 3.18 -12.35 9.73
CA PHE A 259 4.03 -11.46 8.96
C PHE A 259 5.27 -12.18 8.39
N ASP A 260 5.99 -12.94 9.24
CA ASP A 260 7.16 -13.70 8.81
C ASP A 260 6.80 -14.75 7.75
N ALA A 261 5.63 -15.40 7.87
CA ALA A 261 5.13 -16.34 6.86
C ALA A 261 4.83 -15.65 5.52
N ALA A 262 4.26 -14.45 5.54
CA ALA A 262 4.01 -13.66 4.34
C ALA A 262 5.31 -13.27 3.63
N VAL A 263 6.30 -12.77 4.39
CA VAL A 263 7.62 -12.42 3.84
C VAL A 263 8.30 -13.64 3.22
N ASN A 264 8.31 -14.77 3.93
CA ASN A 264 8.94 -16.00 3.44
C ASN A 264 8.28 -16.52 2.17
N ALA A 265 6.95 -16.41 2.04
CA ALA A 265 6.22 -16.82 0.84
C ALA A 265 6.63 -15.96 -0.37
N LEU A 266 6.69 -14.63 -0.22
CA LEU A 266 7.12 -13.74 -1.30
C LEU A 266 8.58 -13.98 -1.69
N LYS A 267 9.49 -14.10 -0.70
CA LYS A 267 10.90 -14.42 -0.95
C LYS A 267 11.07 -15.73 -1.71
N ALA A 268 10.30 -16.76 -1.37
CA ALA A 268 10.34 -18.05 -2.09
C ALA A 268 9.93 -17.90 -3.56
N LEU A 269 8.94 -17.06 -3.87
CA LEU A 269 8.55 -16.77 -5.26
C LEU A 269 9.64 -16.03 -6.02
N LEU A 270 10.30 -15.04 -5.40
CA LEU A 270 11.43 -14.32 -5.99
C LEU A 270 12.60 -15.25 -6.30
N VAL A 271 12.98 -16.10 -5.36
CA VAL A 271 14.04 -17.11 -5.58
C VAL A 271 13.66 -18.08 -6.70
N LYS A 272 12.42 -18.56 -6.73
CA LYS A 272 11.91 -19.43 -7.80
C LYS A 272 11.93 -18.74 -9.16
N ALA A 273 11.73 -17.43 -9.22
CA ALA A 273 11.84 -16.63 -10.44
C ALA A 273 13.30 -16.32 -10.85
N GLY A 274 14.29 -16.83 -10.11
CA GLY A 274 15.72 -16.70 -10.42
C GLY A 274 16.39 -15.48 -9.79
N TYR A 275 15.73 -14.80 -8.84
CA TYR A 275 16.37 -13.73 -8.08
C TYR A 275 17.21 -14.27 -6.92
N THR A 276 18.28 -13.55 -6.59
CA THR A 276 19.13 -13.81 -5.42
C THR A 276 18.95 -12.69 -4.41
N GLU A 277 18.73 -13.04 -3.15
CA GLU A 277 18.64 -12.06 -2.06
C GLU A 277 20.00 -11.46 -1.76
N THR A 278 20.04 -10.13 -1.60
CA THR A 278 21.21 -9.34 -1.19
C THR A 278 20.81 -8.44 -0.02
N ASP A 279 21.77 -7.72 0.54
CA ASP A 279 21.52 -6.77 1.63
C ASP A 279 20.58 -5.59 1.21
N GLY A 280 20.53 -5.27 -0.07
CA GLY A 280 19.67 -4.16 -0.58
C GLY A 280 18.41 -4.60 -1.32
N GLY A 281 18.12 -5.90 -1.42
CA GLY A 281 16.96 -6.43 -2.16
C GLY A 281 17.27 -7.68 -2.96
N PHE A 282 16.55 -7.91 -4.04
CA PHE A 282 16.61 -9.09 -4.90
C PHE A 282 17.14 -8.71 -6.28
N VAL A 283 18.19 -9.37 -6.72
CA VAL A 283 18.83 -9.14 -8.04
C VAL A 283 18.78 -10.40 -8.90
N LYS A 284 18.66 -10.21 -10.21
CA LYS A 284 18.66 -11.28 -11.21
C LYS A 284 19.95 -11.23 -11.98
#